data_9fe5922ccc80730d67a2aa56e77dccff
#
_entry.id   9fe5922ccc80730d67a2aa56e77dccff
#
_cell.length_a   1.000
_cell.length_b   1.000
_cell.length_c   1.000
_cell.angle_alpha   90.00
_cell.angle_beta   90.00
_cell.angle_gamma   90.00
#
_symmetry.space_group_name_H-M   'P 1'
#
loop_
_entity.id
_entity.type
_entity.pdbx_description
1 polymer ?
#
loop_
_entity_poly.entity_id
_entity_poly.type
_entity_poly.pdbx_seq_one_letter_code
_entity_poly.pdbx_strand_id
1 'polypeptide(L)'
;MRGEKGDAGQSQSCATGPRTCKDLLDRGHFLSGWYTIYLTNCRPLAVLCDMDTDGGGWTVFQRRVDGSVDFYRDWAAYKQGFGSQLGEFWLGNDNIHALTAQGSSELRVDLVDFEGNHQFAKYRSFKVAGEAEKYKLVLGAFVEGSAGNSLGAHNNHFFSTKDQDNDVSSSNCAVKFQGAWWYADCHTSNLNGLYLRGPHESYANGVNWSAAKGYNYSYKVSEMKVRPA
;
A
#
# COMPACT_ATOMS: atom_id res chain seq x y z
N MET A 1 -13.23 -39.11 17.93
CA MET A 1 -13.92 -37.82 18.05
C MET A 1 -12.97 -36.73 18.54
N ARG A 2 -12.21 -36.14 17.66
CA ARG A 2 -11.22 -35.09 17.99
C ARG A 2 -11.12 -34.01 16.89
N GLY A 3 -12.25 -33.65 16.28
CA GLY A 3 -12.28 -32.67 15.16
C GLY A 3 -13.12 -31.41 15.37
N GLU A 4 -13.99 -31.36 16.38
CA GLU A 4 -14.98 -30.30 16.49
C GLU A 4 -14.56 -29.05 17.28
N LYS A 5 -13.49 -29.12 18.09
CA LYS A 5 -13.04 -27.97 18.90
C LYS A 5 -12.27 -26.92 18.13
N GLY A 6 -11.68 -27.26 16.98
CA GLY A 6 -10.94 -26.29 16.13
C GLY A 6 -11.85 -25.36 15.34
N ASP A 7 -12.93 -25.91 14.80
CA ASP A 7 -13.86 -25.15 13.94
C ASP A 7 -14.70 -24.12 14.72
N ALA A 8 -15.12 -24.47 15.94
CA ALA A 8 -15.88 -23.55 16.79
C ALA A 8 -15.04 -22.36 17.26
N GLY A 9 -13.74 -22.55 17.54
CA GLY A 9 -12.82 -21.48 17.93
C GLY A 9 -12.51 -20.52 16.76
N GLN A 10 -12.31 -21.05 15.55
CA GLN A 10 -12.10 -20.24 14.35
C GLN A 10 -13.36 -19.45 13.96
N SER A 11 -14.55 -20.06 14.07
CA SER A 11 -15.82 -19.40 13.81
C SER A 11 -16.07 -18.24 14.80
N GLN A 12 -15.76 -18.43 16.10
CA GLN A 12 -15.88 -17.35 17.09
C GLN A 12 -14.87 -16.22 16.84
N SER A 13 -13.61 -16.53 16.55
CA SER A 13 -12.58 -15.52 16.22
C SER A 13 -12.93 -14.73 14.97
N CYS A 14 -13.49 -15.37 13.95
CA CYS A 14 -13.99 -14.70 12.76
C CYS A 14 -15.19 -13.79 13.04
N ALA A 15 -16.16 -14.26 13.84
CA ALA A 15 -17.38 -13.50 14.13
C ALA A 15 -17.10 -12.26 14.99
N THR A 16 -16.13 -12.33 15.90
CA THR A 16 -15.84 -11.30 16.92
C THR A 16 -14.47 -10.66 16.76
N GLY A 17 -13.63 -11.18 15.87
CA GLY A 17 -12.27 -10.71 15.66
C GLY A 17 -12.20 -9.33 14.98
N PRO A 18 -11.06 -8.64 15.13
CA PRO A 18 -10.88 -7.33 14.50
C PRO A 18 -10.84 -7.46 12.98
N ARG A 19 -11.46 -6.51 12.31
CA ARG A 19 -11.47 -6.40 10.84
C ARG A 19 -10.41 -5.48 10.30
N THR A 20 -9.93 -4.55 11.13
CA THR A 20 -8.96 -3.50 10.77
C THR A 20 -8.06 -3.18 11.95
N CYS A 21 -6.96 -2.48 11.68
CA CYS A 21 -6.11 -1.93 12.75
C CYS A 21 -6.88 -0.90 13.61
N LYS A 22 -7.87 -0.21 13.06
CA LYS A 22 -8.73 0.70 13.82
C LYS A 22 -9.55 -0.06 14.87
N ASP A 23 -10.10 -1.23 14.53
CA ASP A 23 -10.80 -2.08 15.50
C ASP A 23 -9.87 -2.49 16.64
N LEU A 24 -8.62 -2.81 16.34
CA LEU A 24 -7.61 -3.15 17.35
C LEU A 24 -7.32 -1.97 18.28
N LEU A 25 -7.14 -0.78 17.70
CA LEU A 25 -6.94 0.45 18.48
C LEU A 25 -8.13 0.69 19.42
N ASP A 26 -9.35 0.58 18.90
CA ASP A 26 -10.58 0.80 19.68
C ASP A 26 -10.74 -0.24 20.82
N ARG A 27 -10.12 -1.40 20.68
CA ARG A 27 -10.08 -2.46 21.69
C ARG A 27 -8.92 -2.33 22.68
N GLY A 28 -8.14 -1.25 22.60
CA GLY A 28 -7.06 -0.95 23.54
C GLY A 28 -5.68 -1.44 23.13
N HIS A 29 -5.47 -1.84 21.88
CA HIS A 29 -4.14 -2.18 21.35
C HIS A 29 -3.44 -0.93 20.85
N PHE A 30 -2.65 -0.28 21.70
CA PHE A 30 -2.05 1.03 21.41
C PHE A 30 -0.64 0.98 20.82
N LEU A 31 0.00 -0.18 20.78
CA LEU A 31 1.35 -0.31 20.27
C LEU A 31 1.33 -0.64 18.78
N SER A 32 2.11 0.12 18.00
CA SER A 32 2.37 -0.20 16.60
C SER A 32 3.09 -1.53 16.50
N GLY A 33 2.73 -2.35 15.52
CA GLY A 33 3.32 -3.67 15.32
C GLY A 33 2.43 -4.57 14.46
N TRP A 34 2.82 -5.84 14.38
CA TRP A 34 2.11 -6.85 13.60
C TRP A 34 1.01 -7.50 14.42
N TYR A 35 -0.20 -7.54 13.82
CA TYR A 35 -1.41 -8.11 14.40
C TYR A 35 -2.11 -8.96 13.36
N THR A 36 -3.03 -9.81 13.80
CA THR A 36 -3.93 -10.56 12.93
C THR A 36 -5.28 -9.87 12.88
N ILE A 37 -5.76 -9.61 11.67
CA ILE A 37 -7.14 -9.18 11.41
C ILE A 37 -7.84 -10.25 10.58
N TYR A 38 -9.18 -10.18 10.49
CA TYR A 38 -9.99 -11.15 9.77
C TYR A 38 -10.74 -10.45 8.64
N LEU A 39 -10.54 -10.91 7.42
CA LEU A 39 -11.27 -10.43 6.25
C LEU A 39 -12.72 -10.95 6.28
N THR A 40 -13.59 -10.39 5.44
CA THR A 40 -15.02 -10.72 5.42
C THR A 40 -15.33 -12.19 5.17
N ASN A 41 -14.42 -12.92 4.51
CA ASN A 41 -14.51 -14.36 4.28
C ASN A 41 -13.91 -15.20 5.41
N CYS A 42 -13.70 -14.60 6.57
CA CYS A 42 -13.06 -15.22 7.74
C CYS A 42 -11.57 -15.59 7.56
N ARG A 43 -10.95 -15.14 6.49
CA ARG A 43 -9.52 -15.40 6.27
C ARG A 43 -8.67 -14.51 7.17
N PRO A 44 -7.80 -15.09 8.01
CA PRO A 44 -6.87 -14.31 8.82
C PRO A 44 -5.81 -13.66 7.92
N LEU A 45 -5.42 -12.45 8.27
CA LEU A 45 -4.36 -11.70 7.60
C LEU A 45 -3.47 -11.04 8.62
N ALA A 46 -2.16 -11.30 8.55
CA ALA A 46 -1.18 -10.58 9.33
C ALA A 46 -0.94 -9.21 8.70
N VAL A 47 -1.07 -8.15 9.49
CA VAL A 47 -0.92 -6.75 9.06
C VAL A 47 -0.07 -5.96 10.02
N LEU A 48 0.63 -4.96 9.50
CA LEU A 48 1.31 -3.96 10.30
C LEU A 48 0.33 -2.83 10.63
N CYS A 49 0.11 -2.62 11.93
CA CYS A 49 -0.70 -1.52 12.44
C CYS A 49 0.19 -0.36 12.87
N ASP A 50 -0.08 0.82 12.33
CA ASP A 50 0.49 2.07 12.80
C ASP A 50 -0.51 2.73 13.75
N MET A 51 -0.19 2.68 15.04
CA MET A 51 -1.05 3.19 16.12
C MET A 51 -0.66 4.58 16.58
N ASP A 52 0.41 5.16 16.00
CA ASP A 52 1.01 6.42 16.45
C ASP A 52 0.70 7.59 15.54
N THR A 53 0.66 7.38 14.23
CA THR A 53 0.50 8.43 13.23
C THR A 53 -0.94 8.93 13.18
N ASP A 54 -1.14 10.24 13.23
CA ASP A 54 -2.44 10.89 12.97
C ASP A 54 -3.62 10.16 13.63
N GLY A 55 -3.52 9.94 14.94
CA GLY A 55 -4.55 9.28 15.74
C GLY A 55 -4.50 7.75 15.73
N GLY A 56 -3.66 7.16 14.91
CA GLY A 56 -3.47 5.70 14.88
C GLY A 56 -4.57 4.93 14.15
N GLY A 57 -4.51 3.61 14.25
CA GLY A 57 -5.48 2.71 13.63
C GLY A 57 -5.29 2.49 12.14
N TRP A 58 -4.11 2.80 11.63
CA TRP A 58 -3.77 2.63 10.22
C TRP A 58 -3.29 1.22 9.93
N THR A 59 -3.80 0.61 8.88
CA THR A 59 -3.31 -0.65 8.34
C THR A 59 -2.34 -0.35 7.20
N VAL A 60 -1.06 -0.68 7.37
CA VAL A 60 0.00 -0.42 6.40
C VAL A 60 -0.02 -1.53 5.34
N PHE A 61 -0.05 -1.16 4.06
CA PHE A 61 -0.01 -2.14 2.96
C PHE A 61 1.24 -2.03 2.09
N GLN A 62 2.03 -0.97 2.23
CA GLN A 62 3.32 -0.82 1.54
C GLN A 62 4.32 -0.16 2.48
N ARG A 63 5.56 -0.67 2.50
CA ARG A 63 6.63 -0.07 3.27
C ARG A 63 7.98 -0.22 2.57
N ARG A 64 8.69 0.91 2.43
CA ARG A 64 10.07 1.01 1.95
C ARG A 64 10.89 1.70 3.04
N VAL A 65 12.09 1.16 3.38
CA VAL A 65 12.93 1.72 4.46
C VAL A 65 14.44 1.62 4.22
N ASP A 66 14.92 0.61 3.47
CA ASP A 66 16.36 0.34 3.36
C ASP A 66 16.80 -0.27 2.02
N GLY A 67 15.87 -0.61 1.15
CA GLY A 67 16.17 -1.22 -0.14
C GLY A 67 16.50 -2.71 -0.06
N SER A 68 16.21 -3.38 1.06
CA SER A 68 16.52 -4.80 1.27
C SER A 68 15.64 -5.75 0.46
N VAL A 69 14.47 -5.30 0.01
CA VAL A 69 13.52 -6.11 -0.74
C VAL A 69 13.42 -5.60 -2.18
N ASP A 70 13.47 -6.51 -3.14
CA ASP A 70 13.26 -6.20 -4.56
C ASP A 70 11.77 -5.96 -4.82
N PHE A 71 11.42 -4.77 -5.30
CA PHE A 71 10.07 -4.37 -5.68
C PHE A 71 9.83 -4.44 -7.20
N TYR A 72 10.83 -4.75 -8.00
CA TYR A 72 10.67 -4.96 -9.45
C TYR A 72 10.24 -6.39 -9.71
N ARG A 73 9.00 -6.69 -9.34
CA ARG A 73 8.42 -8.04 -9.32
C ARG A 73 7.29 -8.18 -10.33
N ASP A 74 6.90 -9.43 -10.57
CA ASP A 74 5.85 -9.79 -11.51
C ASP A 74 4.42 -9.67 -10.92
N TRP A 75 3.44 -9.90 -11.76
CA TRP A 75 2.03 -9.85 -11.39
C TRP A 75 1.68 -10.80 -10.24
N ALA A 76 2.17 -12.04 -10.33
CA ALA A 76 1.88 -13.05 -9.30
C ALA A 76 2.42 -12.64 -7.93
N ALA A 77 3.62 -12.04 -7.86
CA ALA A 77 4.19 -11.54 -6.62
C ALA A 77 3.36 -10.39 -6.04
N TYR A 78 2.98 -9.40 -6.86
CA TYR A 78 2.13 -8.30 -6.42
C TYR A 78 0.72 -8.74 -6.02
N LYS A 79 0.19 -9.74 -6.71
CA LYS A 79 -1.11 -10.34 -6.35
C LYS A 79 -1.10 -10.93 -4.95
N GLN A 80 -0.10 -11.75 -4.63
CA GLN A 80 0.02 -12.46 -3.36
C GLN A 80 0.57 -11.58 -2.23
N GLY A 81 1.47 -10.65 -2.57
CA GLY A 81 2.26 -9.92 -1.59
C GLY A 81 3.64 -10.55 -1.40
N PHE A 82 4.60 -9.74 -0.96
CA PHE A 82 5.98 -10.14 -0.78
C PHE A 82 6.67 -9.25 0.24
N GLY A 83 7.87 -9.66 0.66
CA GLY A 83 8.71 -8.89 1.57
C GLY A 83 8.82 -9.53 2.95
N SER A 84 9.19 -8.72 3.93
CA SER A 84 9.50 -9.14 5.29
C SER A 84 8.77 -8.33 6.33
N GLN A 85 8.24 -8.98 7.37
CA GLN A 85 7.67 -8.30 8.54
C GLN A 85 8.68 -7.42 9.27
N LEU A 86 9.98 -7.68 9.11
CA LEU A 86 11.04 -6.91 9.76
C LEU A 86 11.42 -5.63 9.00
N GLY A 87 10.92 -5.44 7.79
CA GLY A 87 11.32 -4.30 6.98
C GLY A 87 10.32 -3.95 5.89
N GLU A 88 10.74 -4.14 4.64
CA GLU A 88 9.98 -3.72 3.46
C GLU A 88 8.99 -4.81 3.02
N PHE A 89 7.80 -4.39 2.57
CA PHE A 89 6.79 -5.31 2.07
C PHE A 89 5.74 -4.62 1.18
N TRP A 90 5.07 -5.44 0.37
CA TRP A 90 3.79 -5.16 -0.29
C TRP A 90 2.79 -6.19 0.22
N LEU A 91 1.65 -5.74 0.73
CA LEU A 91 0.67 -6.62 1.40
C LEU A 91 0.02 -7.64 0.46
N GLY A 92 -0.01 -7.34 -0.82
CA GLY A 92 -0.66 -8.14 -1.85
C GLY A 92 -1.94 -7.50 -2.36
N ASN A 93 -2.10 -7.46 -3.68
CA ASN A 93 -3.24 -6.80 -4.31
C ASN A 93 -4.58 -7.46 -3.95
N ASP A 94 -4.61 -8.78 -3.82
CA ASP A 94 -5.82 -9.49 -3.37
C ASP A 94 -6.22 -9.09 -1.94
N ASN A 95 -5.23 -8.94 -1.06
CA ASN A 95 -5.44 -8.52 0.33
C ASN A 95 -5.87 -7.06 0.41
N ILE A 96 -5.25 -6.18 -0.37
CA ILE A 96 -5.60 -4.76 -0.42
C ILE A 96 -7.02 -4.59 -0.96
N HIS A 97 -7.39 -5.35 -2.00
CA HIS A 97 -8.74 -5.38 -2.52
C HIS A 97 -9.75 -5.79 -1.43
N ALA A 98 -9.50 -6.91 -0.76
CA ALA A 98 -10.39 -7.41 0.29
C ALA A 98 -10.50 -6.42 1.46
N LEU A 99 -9.39 -5.81 1.87
CA LEU A 99 -9.35 -4.83 2.95
C LEU A 99 -10.15 -3.58 2.61
N THR A 100 -10.01 -3.06 1.40
CA THR A 100 -10.68 -1.83 0.96
C THR A 100 -12.11 -2.05 0.47
N ALA A 101 -12.54 -3.29 0.28
CA ALA A 101 -13.91 -3.65 -0.07
C ALA A 101 -14.85 -3.71 1.14
N GLN A 102 -14.34 -3.70 2.37
CA GLN A 102 -15.12 -3.82 3.60
C GLN A 102 -15.91 -2.55 3.98
N GLY A 103 -15.74 -1.47 3.25
CA GLY A 103 -16.35 -0.18 3.50
C GLY A 103 -15.49 0.94 2.95
N SER A 104 -15.79 2.18 3.32
CA SER A 104 -14.99 3.32 2.91
C SER A 104 -13.73 3.42 3.74
N SER A 105 -12.58 3.60 3.09
CA SER A 105 -11.27 3.77 3.73
C SER A 105 -10.63 5.06 3.26
N GLU A 106 -10.02 5.81 4.17
CA GLU A 106 -9.12 6.90 3.81
C GLU A 106 -7.72 6.34 3.57
N LEU A 107 -6.92 7.04 2.75
CA LEU A 107 -5.52 6.72 2.47
C LEU A 107 -4.61 7.77 3.06
N ARG A 108 -3.51 7.32 3.66
CA ARG A 108 -2.39 8.18 4.01
C ARG A 108 -1.10 7.62 3.41
N VAL A 109 -0.30 8.51 2.83
CA VAL A 109 1.06 8.23 2.37
C VAL A 109 2.01 9.02 3.24
N ASP A 110 2.98 8.35 3.85
CA ASP A 110 4.03 8.98 4.64
C ASP A 110 5.38 8.78 3.95
N LEU A 111 6.13 9.87 3.79
CA LEU A 111 7.43 9.90 3.10
C LEU A 111 8.46 10.54 4.01
N VAL A 112 9.65 9.94 4.10
CA VAL A 112 10.79 10.52 4.81
C VAL A 112 11.98 10.58 3.86
N ASP A 113 12.61 11.74 3.74
CA ASP A 113 13.81 11.90 2.94
C ASP A 113 15.09 11.51 3.72
N PHE A 114 16.23 11.55 3.06
CA PHE A 114 17.50 11.15 3.69
C PHE A 114 18.05 12.20 4.66
N GLU A 115 17.47 13.39 4.70
CA GLU A 115 17.76 14.44 5.67
C GLU A 115 16.84 14.37 6.90
N GLY A 116 15.91 13.41 6.93
CA GLY A 116 14.98 13.20 8.04
C GLY A 116 13.71 14.04 7.99
N ASN A 117 13.45 14.75 6.89
CA ASN A 117 12.21 15.50 6.71
C ASN A 117 11.05 14.57 6.40
N HIS A 118 9.95 14.73 7.11
CA HIS A 118 8.74 13.95 6.96
C HIS A 118 7.69 14.76 6.19
N GLN A 119 7.13 14.15 5.15
CA GLN A 119 6.04 14.69 4.34
C GLN A 119 4.94 13.66 4.22
N PHE A 120 3.71 14.11 4.05
CA PHE A 120 2.58 13.20 3.90
C PHE A 120 1.55 13.71 2.89
N ALA A 121 0.68 12.80 2.45
CA ALA A 121 -0.47 13.09 1.62
C ALA A 121 -1.66 12.25 2.09
N LYS A 122 -2.84 12.85 2.21
CA LYS A 122 -4.08 12.18 2.60
C LYS A 122 -5.14 12.30 1.52
N TYR A 123 -5.87 11.21 1.33
CA TYR A 123 -6.98 11.11 0.37
C TYR A 123 -8.25 10.65 1.09
N ARG A 124 -9.37 11.24 0.72
CA ARG A 124 -10.67 11.02 1.36
C ARG A 124 -11.13 9.56 1.28
N SER A 125 -10.85 8.89 0.18
CA SER A 125 -11.19 7.48 -0.01
C SER A 125 -10.18 6.78 -0.91
N PHE A 126 -10.02 5.48 -0.67
CA PHE A 126 -9.11 4.62 -1.43
C PHE A 126 -9.71 3.22 -1.53
N LYS A 127 -9.76 2.71 -2.73
CA LYS A 127 -10.24 1.37 -3.01
C LYS A 127 -9.45 0.77 -4.18
N VAL A 128 -9.15 -0.50 -4.08
CA VAL A 128 -8.55 -1.28 -5.17
C VAL A 128 -9.56 -2.32 -5.62
N ALA A 129 -9.91 -2.29 -6.90
CA ALA A 129 -10.81 -3.28 -7.49
C ALA A 129 -10.16 -4.68 -7.50
N GLY A 130 -10.93 -5.71 -7.79
CA GLY A 130 -10.43 -7.08 -7.86
C GLY A 130 -9.59 -7.35 -9.10
N GLU A 131 -8.99 -8.55 -9.17
CA GLU A 131 -8.13 -8.94 -10.29
C GLU A 131 -8.87 -8.92 -11.63
N ALA A 132 -10.16 -9.27 -11.68
CA ALA A 132 -10.96 -9.20 -12.89
C ALA A 132 -11.00 -7.80 -13.51
N GLU A 133 -10.84 -6.75 -12.69
CA GLU A 133 -10.73 -5.36 -13.09
C GLU A 133 -9.27 -4.85 -12.98
N LYS A 134 -8.31 -5.75 -13.04
CA LYS A 134 -6.86 -5.47 -13.03
C LYS A 134 -6.45 -4.56 -11.88
N TYR A 135 -7.03 -4.78 -10.69
CA TYR A 135 -6.75 -4.03 -9.46
C TYR A 135 -6.83 -2.51 -9.63
N LYS A 136 -7.80 -2.04 -10.39
CA LYS A 136 -8.02 -0.63 -10.70
C LYS A 136 -8.07 0.22 -9.44
N LEU A 137 -7.35 1.35 -9.47
CA LEU A 137 -7.39 2.33 -8.40
C LEU A 137 -8.68 3.17 -8.47
N VAL A 138 -9.39 3.24 -7.36
CA VAL A 138 -10.52 4.15 -7.18
C VAL A 138 -10.17 5.07 -6.01
N LEU A 139 -9.78 6.30 -6.32
CA LEU A 139 -9.25 7.27 -5.37
C LEU A 139 -10.18 8.45 -5.23
N GLY A 140 -10.45 8.85 -3.98
CA GLY A 140 -11.18 10.06 -3.68
C GLY A 140 -10.30 11.31 -3.71
N ALA A 141 -10.89 12.45 -3.32
CA ALA A 141 -10.22 13.73 -3.35
C ALA A 141 -8.99 13.78 -2.44
N PHE A 142 -7.93 14.46 -2.90
CA PHE A 142 -6.82 14.88 -2.04
C PHE A 142 -7.35 15.81 -0.95
N VAL A 143 -7.04 15.50 0.31
CA VAL A 143 -7.55 16.27 1.46
C VAL A 143 -6.52 17.28 1.91
N GLU A 144 -5.31 16.81 2.22
CA GLU A 144 -4.23 17.63 2.77
C GLU A 144 -2.91 16.89 2.71
N GLY A 145 -1.83 17.61 2.92
CA GLY A 145 -0.52 17.03 3.13
C GLY A 145 0.61 17.81 2.49
N SER A 146 1.73 17.90 3.23
CA SER A 146 2.94 18.60 2.80
C SER A 146 3.63 18.01 1.58
N ALA A 147 3.36 16.73 1.26
CA ALA A 147 3.90 16.08 0.07
C ALA A 147 3.20 16.49 -1.23
N GLY A 148 2.00 17.06 -1.14
CA GLY A 148 1.20 17.39 -2.32
C GLY A 148 0.54 16.15 -2.94
N ASN A 149 -0.16 16.35 -4.05
CA ASN A 149 -0.95 15.32 -4.71
C ASN A 149 -0.21 14.72 -5.90
N SER A 150 0.40 13.56 -5.72
CA SER A 150 1.03 12.81 -6.82
C SER A 150 0.40 11.45 -7.05
N LEU A 151 -0.80 11.20 -6.52
CA LEU A 151 -1.55 9.98 -6.78
C LEU A 151 -2.83 10.22 -7.57
N GLY A 152 -3.36 11.44 -7.54
CA GLY A 152 -4.63 11.78 -8.20
C GLY A 152 -4.65 11.49 -9.70
N ALA A 153 -3.52 11.68 -10.39
CA ALA A 153 -3.38 11.38 -11.82
C ALA A 153 -3.49 9.87 -12.12
N HIS A 154 -3.32 9.02 -11.12
CA HIS A 154 -3.42 7.56 -11.24
C HIS A 154 -4.81 7.02 -10.98
N ASN A 155 -5.76 7.88 -10.60
CA ASN A 155 -7.13 7.47 -10.36
C ASN A 155 -7.77 6.86 -11.61
N ASN A 156 -8.51 5.78 -11.45
CA ASN A 156 -9.17 5.02 -12.52
C ASN A 156 -8.23 4.29 -13.48
N HIS A 157 -6.94 4.17 -13.16
CA HIS A 157 -6.00 3.37 -13.93
C HIS A 157 -5.81 1.99 -13.34
N PHE A 158 -5.53 1.03 -14.23
CA PHE A 158 -5.26 -0.35 -13.87
C PHE A 158 -3.86 -0.50 -13.29
N PHE A 159 -3.67 -1.53 -12.47
CA PHE A 159 -2.34 -1.90 -11.98
C PHE A 159 -1.53 -2.57 -13.09
N SER A 160 -0.26 -2.23 -13.22
CA SER A 160 0.66 -2.81 -14.19
C SER A 160 1.93 -3.30 -13.50
N THR A 161 2.42 -4.42 -13.96
CA THR A 161 3.71 -5.00 -13.60
C THR A 161 4.53 -5.23 -14.87
N LYS A 162 5.82 -5.56 -14.74
CA LYS A 162 6.73 -5.75 -15.89
C LYS A 162 6.24 -6.79 -16.89
N ASP A 163 5.44 -7.78 -16.44
CA ASP A 163 4.88 -8.85 -17.24
C ASP A 163 3.41 -8.65 -17.63
N GLN A 164 2.75 -7.63 -17.07
CA GLN A 164 1.37 -7.27 -17.43
C GLN A 164 1.26 -5.75 -17.62
N ASP A 165 1.28 -5.33 -18.86
CA ASP A 165 1.14 -3.94 -19.27
C ASP A 165 -0.34 -3.59 -19.44
N ASN A 166 -0.88 -2.88 -18.47
CA ASN A 166 -2.26 -2.42 -18.45
C ASN A 166 -2.38 -0.89 -18.49
N ASP A 167 -1.27 -0.18 -18.78
CA ASP A 167 -1.24 1.28 -18.85
C ASP A 167 -1.80 1.80 -20.19
N VAL A 168 -1.89 3.13 -20.31
CA VAL A 168 -2.39 3.80 -21.52
C VAL A 168 -1.26 4.40 -22.36
N SER A 169 -0.01 4.17 -21.98
CA SER A 169 1.16 4.64 -22.69
C SER A 169 1.47 3.77 -23.91
N SER A 170 2.11 4.34 -24.91
CA SER A 170 2.67 3.59 -26.03
C SER A 170 3.91 2.77 -25.63
N SER A 171 4.51 3.06 -24.47
CA SER A 171 5.60 2.29 -23.88
C SER A 171 5.12 1.51 -22.66
N ASN A 172 5.88 0.47 -22.27
CA ASN A 172 5.59 -0.28 -21.04
C ASN A 172 6.16 0.48 -19.83
N CYS A 173 5.28 1.18 -19.09
CA CYS A 173 5.69 2.04 -17.97
C CYS A 173 6.38 1.26 -16.85
N ALA A 174 5.91 0.06 -16.52
CA ALA A 174 6.51 -0.77 -15.47
C ALA A 174 7.94 -1.18 -15.81
N VAL A 175 8.21 -1.53 -17.06
CA VAL A 175 9.56 -1.83 -17.53
C VAL A 175 10.42 -0.57 -17.59
N LYS A 176 9.88 0.52 -18.12
CA LYS A 176 10.62 1.78 -18.28
C LYS A 176 11.04 2.38 -16.95
N PHE A 177 10.16 2.36 -15.96
CA PHE A 177 10.40 2.97 -14.65
C PHE A 177 10.65 1.97 -13.52
N GLN A 178 10.81 0.69 -13.87
CA GLN A 178 11.30 -0.40 -13.01
C GLN A 178 10.52 -0.53 -11.70
N GLY A 179 9.21 -0.48 -11.82
CA GLY A 179 8.30 -0.63 -10.69
C GLY A 179 7.02 -1.37 -11.06
N ALA A 180 6.04 -1.28 -10.20
CA ALA A 180 4.69 -1.74 -10.40
C ALA A 180 3.74 -0.76 -9.73
N TRP A 181 2.75 -0.28 -10.46
CA TRP A 181 1.92 0.83 -10.03
C TRP A 181 0.66 0.92 -10.87
N TRP A 182 -0.23 1.81 -10.51
CA TRP A 182 -1.37 2.19 -11.33
C TRP A 182 -0.94 3.17 -12.43
N TYR A 183 -0.03 2.73 -13.29
CA TYR A 183 0.52 3.57 -14.33
C TYR A 183 -0.54 4.05 -15.32
N ALA A 184 -0.43 5.32 -15.68
CA ALA A 184 -1.16 5.97 -16.76
C ALA A 184 -0.21 6.12 -17.97
N ASP A 185 0.20 7.33 -18.30
CA ASP A 185 1.24 7.62 -19.31
C ASP A 185 2.28 8.61 -18.71
N CYS A 186 3.25 8.28 -17.92
CA CYS A 186 3.31 7.04 -17.15
C CYS A 186 2.96 7.28 -15.68
N HIS A 187 3.68 8.25 -14.98
CA HIS A 187 3.40 8.46 -13.56
C HIS A 187 3.78 9.85 -13.04
N THR A 188 3.15 10.25 -11.95
CA THR A 188 3.53 11.34 -11.07
C THR A 188 4.03 10.84 -9.70
N SER A 189 3.82 9.56 -9.40
CA SER A 189 4.41 8.86 -8.27
C SER A 189 4.80 7.43 -8.67
N ASN A 190 5.83 6.88 -8.02
CA ASN A 190 6.40 5.57 -8.35
C ASN A 190 6.97 4.89 -7.08
N LEU A 191 6.16 4.79 -6.04
CA LEU A 191 6.65 4.36 -4.72
C LEU A 191 7.13 2.90 -4.69
N ASN A 192 6.81 2.10 -5.70
CA ASN A 192 7.32 0.74 -5.88
C ASN A 192 8.51 0.68 -6.85
N GLY A 193 9.13 1.80 -7.15
CA GLY A 193 10.32 1.88 -7.98
C GLY A 193 11.60 1.41 -7.30
N LEU A 194 12.73 1.60 -7.96
CA LEU A 194 14.05 1.24 -7.43
C LEU A 194 14.40 2.07 -6.19
N TYR A 195 15.07 1.45 -5.24
CA TYR A 195 15.54 2.12 -4.03
C TYR A 195 16.89 2.81 -4.32
N LEU A 196 16.85 4.07 -4.79
CA LEU A 196 18.02 4.79 -5.32
C LEU A 196 18.68 5.73 -4.31
N ARG A 197 18.18 5.81 -3.09
CA ARG A 197 18.83 6.49 -1.95
C ARG A 197 19.09 7.99 -2.17
N GLY A 198 18.02 8.77 -2.34
CA GLY A 198 18.11 10.23 -2.48
C GLY A 198 18.23 10.69 -3.92
N PRO A 199 19.01 11.75 -4.20
CA PRO A 199 19.16 12.26 -5.55
C PRO A 199 19.73 11.22 -6.50
N HIS A 200 19.17 11.11 -7.71
CA HIS A 200 19.64 10.19 -8.73
C HIS A 200 19.56 10.81 -10.13
N GLU A 201 20.46 10.40 -11.02
CA GLU A 201 20.54 10.93 -12.40
C GLU A 201 19.53 10.27 -13.32
N SER A 202 19.21 8.99 -13.12
CA SER A 202 18.22 8.30 -13.90
C SER A 202 16.84 8.94 -13.71
N TYR A 203 16.02 8.96 -14.77
CA TYR A 203 14.76 9.68 -14.75
C TYR A 203 13.61 8.80 -14.24
N ALA A 204 13.00 9.23 -13.15
CA ALA A 204 11.67 8.78 -12.70
C ALA A 204 11.54 7.28 -12.37
N ASN A 205 12.64 6.58 -12.12
CA ASN A 205 12.62 5.14 -11.82
C ASN A 205 12.92 4.78 -10.35
N GLY A 206 12.89 5.78 -9.48
CA GLY A 206 13.09 5.61 -8.05
C GLY A 206 11.79 5.58 -7.26
N VAL A 207 11.91 5.65 -5.93
CA VAL A 207 10.80 5.85 -5.00
C VAL A 207 10.43 7.33 -5.04
N ASN A 208 9.72 7.71 -6.10
CA ASN A 208 9.48 9.12 -6.45
C ASN A 208 8.06 9.57 -6.08
N TRP A 209 7.96 10.82 -5.66
CA TRP A 209 6.71 11.55 -5.47
C TRP A 209 6.91 12.95 -6.00
N SER A 210 6.44 13.20 -7.25
CA SER A 210 6.89 14.36 -8.04
C SER A 210 6.50 15.71 -7.44
N ALA A 211 5.34 15.81 -6.80
CA ALA A 211 4.86 17.07 -6.21
C ALA A 211 5.76 17.55 -5.06
N ALA A 212 6.48 16.64 -4.39
CA ALA A 212 7.36 16.99 -3.28
C ALA A 212 8.81 17.22 -3.74
N LYS A 213 9.47 16.18 -4.26
CA LYS A 213 10.90 16.24 -4.62
C LYS A 213 11.22 15.92 -6.09
N GLY A 214 10.19 15.87 -6.94
CA GLY A 214 10.38 15.66 -8.37
C GLY A 214 10.71 14.21 -8.74
N TYR A 215 11.23 14.03 -9.96
CA TYR A 215 11.48 12.71 -10.54
C TYR A 215 12.91 12.19 -10.34
N ASN A 216 13.78 13.00 -9.75
CA ASN A 216 15.20 12.68 -9.55
C ASN A 216 15.58 12.56 -8.07
N TYR A 217 14.60 12.29 -7.21
CA TYR A 217 14.83 12.04 -5.80
C TYR A 217 14.05 10.80 -5.35
N SER A 218 14.77 9.83 -4.78
CA SER A 218 14.20 8.58 -4.25
C SER A 218 14.18 8.64 -2.72
N TYR A 219 12.98 8.52 -2.14
CA TYR A 219 12.78 8.65 -0.69
C TYR A 219 13.43 7.51 0.09
N LYS A 220 13.83 7.81 1.33
CA LYS A 220 14.34 6.83 2.30
C LYS A 220 13.23 5.94 2.83
N VAL A 221 12.11 6.53 3.23
CA VAL A 221 10.95 5.82 3.77
C VAL A 221 9.72 6.17 2.94
N SER A 222 8.97 5.15 2.59
CA SER A 222 7.63 5.25 2.02
C SER A 222 6.72 4.29 2.76
N GLU A 223 5.58 4.78 3.23
CA GLU A 223 4.52 3.94 3.78
C GLU A 223 3.18 4.34 3.17
N MET A 224 2.41 3.36 2.74
CA MET A 224 1.03 3.54 2.31
C MET A 224 0.13 2.79 3.28
N LYS A 225 -0.89 3.48 3.79
CA LYS A 225 -1.74 2.95 4.85
C LYS A 225 -3.18 3.42 4.71
N VAL A 226 -4.10 2.58 5.14
CA VAL A 226 -5.55 2.85 5.09
C VAL A 226 -6.16 2.76 6.49
N ARG A 227 -7.26 3.50 6.66
CA ARG A 227 -8.06 3.50 7.88
C ARG A 227 -9.53 3.69 7.50
N PRO A 228 -10.49 3.01 8.15
CA PRO A 228 -11.91 3.27 7.93
C PRO A 228 -12.24 4.75 8.06
N ALA A 229 -12.97 5.27 7.07
CA ALA A 229 -13.35 6.68 7.00
C ALA A 229 -14.59 6.97 7.85
#